data_e68d6727318c80c06fd0465c491b4997
#
_entry.id   e68d6727318c80c06fd0465c491b4997
#
_cell.length_a   1.000
_cell.length_b   1.000
_cell.length_c   1.000
_cell.angle_alpha   90.00
_cell.angle_beta   90.00
_cell.angle_gamma   90.00
#
_symmetry.space_group_name_H-M   'P 1'
#
loop_
_entity.id
_entity.type
_entity.pdbx_description
1 polymer ?
#
loop_
_entity_poly.entity_id
_entity_poly.type
_entity_poly.pdbx_seq_one_letter_code
_entity_poly.pdbx_strand_id
1 'polypeptide(L)'
;MAGVAVGTAVFALLGACGVPAEDRPRAVTPPPVPFPSTATAAPTAAETGAVTEVLYFSRDERLVPVIRRADQVPALDAQLRGLLAGPTPAERDDGLTSALPGAFTSAVVELVDGLARVTVGLTAVDTGRSDGRLAYGQIVCTLSARTDVTAVLFLEGDTPLSVPRADGSLSSGPLTAADYAVLINPR
;
A
#
# COMPACT_ATOMS: atom_id res chain seq x y z
N MET A 1 -32.61 68.29 33.48
CA MET A 1 -33.73 67.58 32.85
C MET A 1 -33.33 66.12 32.69
N ALA A 2 -34.12 65.26 33.28
CA ALA A 2 -33.83 63.85 33.53
C ALA A 2 -33.93 62.97 32.25
N GLY A 3 -33.04 62.04 32.09
CA GLY A 3 -33.11 60.98 31.06
C GLY A 3 -32.76 59.62 31.74
N VAL A 4 -33.81 58.83 31.93
CA VAL A 4 -33.77 57.49 32.53
C VAL A 4 -33.27 56.46 31.50
N ALA A 5 -32.21 55.74 31.85
CA ALA A 5 -31.74 54.59 31.08
C ALA A 5 -32.29 53.29 31.71
N VAL A 6 -33.13 52.59 30.94
CA VAL A 6 -33.63 51.24 31.30
C VAL A 6 -32.68 50.21 30.77
N GLY A 7 -32.01 49.53 31.66
CA GLY A 7 -31.15 48.38 31.32
C GLY A 7 -31.95 47.07 31.36
N THR A 8 -32.04 46.40 30.21
CA THR A 8 -32.65 45.07 30.08
C THR A 8 -31.61 44.01 30.31
N ALA A 9 -31.68 43.29 31.45
CA ALA A 9 -30.86 42.13 31.74
C ALA A 9 -31.41 40.89 31.06
N VAL A 10 -30.68 40.34 30.10
CA VAL A 10 -30.97 39.05 29.48
C VAL A 10 -30.30 37.94 30.27
N PHE A 11 -31.11 37.15 30.97
CA PHE A 11 -30.66 35.93 31.67
C PHE A 11 -30.51 34.79 30.67
N ALA A 12 -29.29 34.39 30.37
CA ALA A 12 -28.98 33.20 29.62
C ALA A 12 -29.05 31.98 30.52
N LEU A 13 -30.06 31.15 30.33
CA LEU A 13 -30.19 29.83 30.96
C LEU A 13 -29.25 28.84 30.26
N LEU A 14 -28.09 28.58 30.83
CA LEU A 14 -27.25 27.46 30.45
C LEU A 14 -27.81 26.17 31.05
N GLY A 15 -28.52 25.40 30.25
CA GLY A 15 -28.91 24.03 30.57
C GLY A 15 -27.67 23.13 30.63
N ALA A 16 -27.16 22.88 31.81
CA ALA A 16 -26.14 21.86 32.02
C ALA A 16 -26.81 20.48 31.90
N CYS A 17 -26.50 19.71 30.84
CA CYS A 17 -26.76 18.29 30.82
C CYS A 17 -25.81 17.60 31.80
N GLY A 18 -26.30 17.45 33.05
CA GLY A 18 -25.60 16.72 34.09
C GLY A 18 -25.64 15.22 33.76
N VAL A 19 -24.49 14.67 33.40
CA VAL A 19 -24.29 13.22 33.45
C VAL A 19 -24.13 12.85 34.92
N PRO A 20 -24.98 11.97 35.51
CA PRO A 20 -24.78 11.55 36.91
C PRO A 20 -23.48 10.77 37.00
N ALA A 21 -22.54 11.28 37.78
CA ALA A 21 -21.34 10.55 38.15
C ALA A 21 -21.73 9.48 39.20
N GLU A 22 -21.64 8.22 38.81
CA GLU A 22 -21.78 7.12 39.75
C GLU A 22 -20.46 6.95 40.51
N ASP A 23 -20.48 7.25 41.80
CA ASP A 23 -19.31 7.20 42.71
C ASP A 23 -18.86 5.76 43.05
N ARG A 24 -19.47 4.73 42.49
CA ARG A 24 -19.09 3.34 42.74
C ARG A 24 -19.17 2.50 41.45
N PRO A 25 -18.14 1.71 41.16
CA PRO A 25 -18.19 0.77 40.07
C PRO A 25 -19.31 -0.26 40.31
N ARG A 26 -20.28 -0.34 39.41
CA ARG A 26 -21.32 -1.36 39.42
C ARG A 26 -20.75 -2.64 38.86
N ALA A 27 -20.82 -3.72 39.61
CA ALA A 27 -20.50 -5.04 39.11
C ALA A 27 -21.52 -5.40 38.04
N VAL A 28 -21.09 -5.40 36.76
CA VAL A 28 -21.89 -5.90 35.63
C VAL A 28 -21.68 -7.40 35.57
N THR A 29 -22.72 -8.16 35.89
CA THR A 29 -22.72 -9.59 35.61
C THR A 29 -22.89 -9.76 34.11
N PRO A 30 -21.87 -10.25 33.38
CA PRO A 30 -22.02 -10.48 31.96
C PRO A 30 -23.08 -11.56 31.72
N PRO A 31 -23.94 -11.44 30.70
CA PRO A 31 -24.88 -12.50 30.35
C PRO A 31 -24.12 -13.76 30.01
N PRO A 32 -24.62 -14.96 30.35
CA PRO A 32 -24.02 -16.23 29.97
C PRO A 32 -24.31 -16.53 28.48
N VAL A 33 -23.64 -15.79 27.60
CA VAL A 33 -23.50 -16.19 26.22
C VAL A 33 -22.21 -16.99 26.12
N PRO A 34 -22.21 -18.20 25.55
CA PRO A 34 -20.97 -18.85 25.23
C PRO A 34 -20.22 -17.93 24.29
N PHE A 35 -19.12 -17.34 24.78
CA PHE A 35 -18.17 -16.72 23.87
C PHE A 35 -17.84 -17.79 22.83
N PRO A 36 -17.98 -17.54 21.52
CA PRO A 36 -17.41 -18.44 20.56
C PRO A 36 -15.96 -18.60 21.00
N SER A 37 -15.58 -19.83 21.31
CA SER A 37 -14.18 -20.16 21.64
C SER A 37 -13.34 -19.39 20.66
N THR A 38 -12.39 -18.61 21.16
CA THR A 38 -11.37 -17.95 20.36
C THR A 38 -11.01 -18.96 19.30
N ALA A 39 -11.45 -18.74 18.06
CA ALA A 39 -10.96 -19.51 16.95
C ALA A 39 -9.45 -19.34 17.08
N THR A 40 -8.78 -20.39 17.53
CA THR A 40 -7.31 -20.50 17.42
C THR A 40 -7.08 -20.08 16.01
N ALA A 41 -6.41 -18.92 15.81
CA ALA A 41 -6.06 -18.45 14.49
C ALA A 41 -5.45 -19.67 13.83
N ALA A 42 -6.09 -20.16 12.77
CA ALA A 42 -5.56 -21.27 12.01
C ALA A 42 -4.12 -20.89 11.75
N PRO A 43 -3.13 -21.75 12.03
CA PRO A 43 -1.75 -21.41 11.75
C PRO A 43 -1.74 -20.91 10.32
N THR A 44 -1.27 -19.69 10.11
CA THR A 44 -1.05 -19.13 8.77
C THR A 44 -0.36 -20.23 8.02
N ALA A 45 -1.02 -20.77 6.99
CA ALA A 45 -0.49 -21.92 6.27
C ALA A 45 0.94 -21.56 5.91
N ALA A 46 1.90 -22.30 6.46
CA ALA A 46 3.30 -22.08 6.15
C ALA A 46 3.38 -22.12 4.64
N GLU A 47 3.87 -21.05 4.02
CA GLU A 47 3.95 -20.94 2.57
C GLU A 47 4.76 -22.15 2.09
N THR A 48 4.05 -23.17 1.57
CA THR A 48 4.64 -24.39 1.04
C THR A 48 4.78 -24.21 -0.45
N GLY A 49 5.96 -24.53 -0.98
CA GLY A 49 6.20 -24.47 -2.41
C GLY A 49 7.67 -24.76 -2.73
N ALA A 50 7.90 -25.32 -3.91
CA ALA A 50 9.23 -25.71 -4.37
C ALA A 50 10.03 -24.55 -4.97
N VAL A 51 9.36 -23.49 -5.37
CA VAL A 51 9.97 -22.30 -6.00
C VAL A 51 9.72 -21.04 -5.17
N THR A 52 10.57 -20.06 -5.35
CA THR A 52 10.47 -18.76 -4.68
C THR A 52 10.01 -17.71 -5.69
N GLU A 53 9.04 -16.91 -5.26
CA GLU A 53 8.61 -15.69 -5.92
C GLU A 53 9.15 -14.49 -5.12
N VAL A 54 9.74 -13.52 -5.79
CA VAL A 54 10.22 -12.29 -5.17
C VAL A 54 9.30 -11.15 -5.57
N LEU A 55 8.71 -10.50 -4.56
CA LEU A 55 7.93 -9.29 -4.73
C LEU A 55 8.61 -8.15 -3.97
N TYR A 56 8.54 -6.93 -4.48
CA TYR A 56 9.06 -5.77 -3.79
C TYR A 56 7.91 -4.91 -3.26
N PHE A 57 7.90 -4.70 -1.95
CA PHE A 57 6.99 -3.78 -1.27
C PHE A 57 7.76 -2.60 -0.69
N SER A 58 7.06 -1.64 -0.11
CA SER A 58 7.70 -0.49 0.52
C SER A 58 7.64 -0.58 2.04
N ARG A 59 8.73 -0.11 2.70
CA ARG A 59 8.82 0.13 4.13
C ARG A 59 9.75 1.33 4.34
N ASP A 60 9.33 2.33 5.09
CA ASP A 60 10.12 3.53 5.40
C ASP A 60 10.71 4.18 4.13
N GLU A 61 9.86 4.39 3.11
CA GLU A 61 10.22 4.94 1.79
C GLU A 61 11.29 4.14 1.01
N ARG A 62 11.42 2.85 1.30
CA ARG A 62 12.37 1.93 0.67
C ARG A 62 11.68 0.75 0.05
N LEU A 63 12.34 0.13 -0.92
CA LEU A 63 11.92 -1.12 -1.54
C LEU A 63 12.53 -2.30 -0.79
N VAL A 64 11.68 -3.17 -0.28
CA VAL A 64 12.06 -4.35 0.50
C VAL A 64 11.61 -5.60 -0.26
N PRO A 65 12.53 -6.54 -0.57
CA PRO A 65 12.15 -7.81 -1.18
C PRO A 65 11.41 -8.68 -0.17
N VAL A 66 10.31 -9.26 -0.63
CA VAL A 66 9.54 -10.28 0.07
C VAL A 66 9.61 -11.57 -0.73
N ILE A 67 9.95 -12.65 -0.06
CA ILE A 67 10.07 -13.97 -0.69
C ILE A 67 8.82 -14.75 -0.32
N ARG A 68 8.01 -15.09 -1.32
CA ARG A 68 6.86 -15.99 -1.19
C ARG A 68 7.19 -17.34 -1.81
N ARG A 69 6.63 -18.41 -1.27
CA ARG A 69 6.79 -19.74 -1.83
C ARG A 69 5.61 -20.08 -2.73
N ALA A 70 5.88 -20.70 -3.87
CA ALA A 70 4.88 -21.14 -4.83
C ALA A 70 5.19 -22.57 -5.29
N ASP A 71 4.19 -23.31 -5.74
CA ASP A 71 4.38 -24.67 -6.25
C ASP A 71 5.09 -24.68 -7.61
N GLN A 72 4.94 -23.61 -8.37
CA GLN A 72 5.58 -23.39 -9.67
C GLN A 72 5.92 -21.91 -9.87
N VAL A 73 6.83 -21.62 -10.78
CA VAL A 73 7.15 -20.24 -11.16
C VAL A 73 5.87 -19.57 -11.68
N PRO A 74 5.39 -18.48 -11.05
CA PRO A 74 4.17 -17.83 -11.50
C PRO A 74 4.37 -17.26 -12.91
N ALA A 75 3.31 -17.26 -13.69
CA ALA A 75 3.28 -16.51 -14.93
C ALA A 75 3.47 -15.01 -14.61
N LEU A 76 4.04 -14.26 -15.56
CA LEU A 76 4.42 -12.87 -15.36
C LEU A 76 3.22 -11.99 -14.92
N ASP A 77 2.07 -12.20 -15.55
CA ASP A 77 0.82 -11.53 -15.22
C ASP A 77 0.28 -11.91 -13.83
N ALA A 78 0.48 -13.17 -13.42
CA ALA A 78 0.09 -13.64 -12.09
C ALA A 78 0.96 -12.98 -10.99
N GLN A 79 2.27 -12.87 -11.24
CA GLN A 79 3.18 -12.17 -10.32
C GLN A 79 2.83 -10.68 -10.21
N LEU A 80 2.55 -10.01 -11.33
CA LEU A 80 2.11 -8.62 -11.32
C LEU A 80 0.79 -8.44 -10.56
N ARG A 81 -0.19 -9.35 -10.76
CA ARG A 81 -1.43 -9.34 -9.97
C ARG A 81 -1.18 -9.56 -8.47
N GLY A 82 -0.28 -10.46 -8.11
CA GLY A 82 0.14 -10.66 -6.71
C GLY A 82 0.74 -9.41 -6.09
N LEU A 83 1.55 -8.68 -6.86
CA LEU A 83 2.11 -7.40 -6.46
C LEU A 83 1.02 -6.31 -6.29
N LEU A 84 0.08 -6.22 -7.25
CA LEU A 84 -1.03 -5.27 -7.20
C LEU A 84 -2.01 -5.54 -6.04
N ALA A 85 -2.17 -6.82 -5.66
CA ALA A 85 -2.96 -7.19 -4.49
C ALA A 85 -2.35 -6.67 -3.17
N GLY A 86 -1.08 -6.31 -3.19
CA GLY A 86 -0.35 -5.74 -2.06
C GLY A 86 0.16 -6.78 -1.04
N PRO A 87 0.70 -6.28 0.07
CA PRO A 87 1.18 -7.14 1.16
C PRO A 87 0.04 -7.91 1.84
N THR A 88 0.34 -9.12 2.29
CA THR A 88 -0.57 -9.93 3.12
C THR A 88 -0.82 -9.26 4.48
N PRO A 89 -1.83 -9.69 5.27
CA PRO A 89 -2.02 -9.17 6.62
C PRO A 89 -0.76 -9.27 7.48
N ALA A 90 -0.08 -10.41 7.48
CA ALA A 90 1.16 -10.60 8.24
C ALA A 90 2.29 -9.67 7.77
N GLU A 91 2.47 -9.52 6.46
CA GLU A 91 3.45 -8.58 5.90
C GLU A 91 3.12 -7.12 6.24
N ARG A 92 1.84 -6.75 6.36
CA ARG A 92 1.41 -5.42 6.83
C ARG A 92 1.70 -5.23 8.31
N ASP A 93 1.50 -6.26 9.12
CA ASP A 93 1.83 -6.23 10.55
C ASP A 93 3.34 -6.02 10.75
N ASP A 94 4.17 -6.51 9.80
CA ASP A 94 5.61 -6.27 9.72
C ASP A 94 5.96 -4.89 9.13
N GLY A 95 4.99 -4.02 8.90
CA GLY A 95 5.18 -2.65 8.42
C GLY A 95 5.37 -2.51 6.90
N LEU A 96 5.08 -3.56 6.11
CA LEU A 96 5.13 -3.46 4.66
C LEU A 96 3.88 -2.77 4.10
N THR A 97 4.08 -1.91 3.12
CA THR A 97 3.05 -1.15 2.42
C THR A 97 3.25 -1.23 0.91
N SER A 98 2.28 -0.73 0.15
CA SER A 98 2.38 -0.64 -1.30
C SER A 98 2.03 0.78 -1.77
N ALA A 99 2.83 1.32 -2.68
CA ALA A 99 2.57 2.60 -3.34
C ALA A 99 1.70 2.45 -4.60
N LEU A 100 1.41 1.22 -5.03
CA LEU A 100 0.70 0.94 -6.30
C LEU A 100 -0.76 1.44 -6.31
N PRO A 101 -1.57 1.24 -5.25
CA PRO A 101 -2.99 1.65 -5.28
C PRO A 101 -3.22 3.14 -5.48
N GLY A 102 -2.25 3.98 -5.11
CA GLY A 102 -2.30 5.42 -5.33
C GLY A 102 -1.84 5.85 -6.72
N ALA A 103 -1.06 5.02 -7.42
CA ALA A 103 -0.44 5.36 -8.69
C ALA A 103 -1.19 4.79 -9.89
N PHE A 104 -1.76 3.58 -9.77
CA PHE A 104 -2.33 2.85 -10.91
C PHE A 104 -3.75 2.38 -10.65
N THR A 105 -4.61 2.51 -11.67
CA THR A 105 -5.95 1.90 -11.70
C THR A 105 -5.89 0.47 -12.26
N SER A 106 -4.92 0.18 -13.12
CA SER A 106 -4.67 -1.13 -13.71
C SER A 106 -3.23 -1.26 -14.17
N ALA A 107 -2.75 -2.49 -14.26
CA ALA A 107 -1.49 -2.79 -14.94
C ALA A 107 -1.60 -4.16 -15.61
N VAL A 108 -1.13 -4.25 -16.85
CA VAL A 108 -1.07 -5.47 -17.66
C VAL A 108 0.36 -5.61 -18.16
N VAL A 109 0.89 -6.83 -18.21
CA VAL A 109 2.26 -7.09 -18.64
C VAL A 109 2.31 -8.12 -19.77
N GLU A 110 3.17 -7.86 -20.74
CA GLU A 110 3.53 -8.76 -21.84
C GLU A 110 5.06 -8.91 -21.87
N LEU A 111 5.54 -10.13 -22.09
CA LEU A 111 6.98 -10.41 -22.23
C LEU A 111 7.33 -10.61 -23.69
N VAL A 112 8.21 -9.78 -24.23
CA VAL A 112 8.70 -9.86 -25.59
C VAL A 112 10.24 -9.81 -25.58
N ASP A 113 10.89 -10.87 -25.95
CA ASP A 113 12.36 -10.97 -26.02
C ASP A 113 13.10 -10.53 -24.74
N GLY A 114 12.55 -10.90 -23.58
CA GLY A 114 13.08 -10.51 -22.28
C GLY A 114 12.71 -9.10 -21.82
N LEU A 115 12.01 -8.33 -22.64
CA LEU A 115 11.47 -7.02 -22.27
C LEU A 115 10.04 -7.17 -21.74
N ALA A 116 9.84 -6.89 -20.47
CA ALA A 116 8.51 -6.81 -19.87
C ALA A 116 7.85 -5.46 -20.22
N ARG A 117 6.87 -5.47 -21.10
CA ARG A 117 6.08 -4.29 -21.49
C ARG A 117 4.90 -4.19 -20.55
N VAL A 118 4.88 -3.16 -19.72
CA VAL A 118 3.84 -2.94 -18.69
C VAL A 118 2.96 -1.77 -19.14
N THR A 119 1.75 -2.08 -19.58
CA THR A 119 0.73 -1.06 -19.88
C THR A 119 -0.01 -0.72 -18.59
N VAL A 120 0.04 0.54 -18.20
CA VAL A 120 -0.58 1.02 -16.97
C VAL A 120 -1.76 1.95 -17.25
N GLY A 121 -2.82 1.83 -16.43
CA GLY A 121 -3.85 2.83 -16.30
C GLY A 121 -3.46 3.74 -15.12
N LEU A 122 -3.32 5.03 -15.38
CA LEU A 122 -2.93 5.99 -14.37
C LEU A 122 -4.15 6.49 -13.56
N THR A 123 -3.94 6.80 -12.28
CA THR A 123 -4.91 7.56 -11.50
C THR A 123 -4.84 9.03 -11.92
N ALA A 124 -5.99 9.71 -11.94
CA ALA A 124 -6.05 11.17 -12.22
C ALA A 124 -5.46 12.02 -11.07
N VAL A 125 -5.08 11.38 -9.96
CA VAL A 125 -4.48 12.04 -8.80
C VAL A 125 -2.99 12.16 -9.08
N ASP A 126 -2.46 13.39 -9.00
CA ASP A 126 -1.03 13.68 -9.03
C ASP A 126 -0.37 13.04 -7.81
N THR A 127 0.02 11.77 -7.94
CA THR A 127 0.73 11.05 -6.88
C THR A 127 2.06 11.75 -6.69
N GLY A 128 2.29 12.27 -5.49
CA GLY A 128 3.51 12.99 -5.15
C GLY A 128 4.75 12.24 -5.66
N ARG A 129 5.76 12.95 -6.12
CA ARG A 129 6.96 12.38 -6.77
C ARG A 129 7.62 11.23 -6.00
N SER A 130 7.48 11.20 -4.67
CA SER A 130 8.01 10.13 -3.83
C SER A 130 7.25 8.82 -4.03
N ASP A 131 5.92 8.88 -4.04
CA ASP A 131 5.07 7.70 -4.22
C ASP A 131 5.20 7.13 -5.62
N GLY A 132 5.33 7.99 -6.64
CA GLY A 132 5.57 7.55 -8.01
C GLY A 132 6.87 6.75 -8.14
N ARG A 133 7.99 7.20 -7.56
CA ARG A 133 9.27 6.47 -7.59
C ARG A 133 9.16 5.10 -6.94
N LEU A 134 8.48 5.02 -5.80
CA LEU A 134 8.25 3.74 -5.12
C LEU A 134 7.32 2.82 -5.93
N ALA A 135 6.24 3.35 -6.49
CA ALA A 135 5.29 2.58 -7.26
C ALA A 135 5.93 1.94 -8.51
N TYR A 136 6.64 2.73 -9.33
CA TYR A 136 7.35 2.20 -10.50
C TYR A 136 8.49 1.27 -10.08
N GLY A 137 9.23 1.62 -9.02
CA GLY A 137 10.29 0.78 -8.48
C GLY A 137 9.80 -0.58 -7.98
N GLN A 138 8.63 -0.65 -7.36
CA GLN A 138 8.01 -1.93 -6.95
C GLN A 138 7.80 -2.86 -8.16
N ILE A 139 7.26 -2.35 -9.26
CA ILE A 139 7.04 -3.14 -10.48
C ILE A 139 8.38 -3.54 -11.11
N VAL A 140 9.29 -2.57 -11.32
CA VAL A 140 10.58 -2.84 -11.98
C VAL A 140 11.39 -3.86 -11.19
N CYS A 141 11.56 -3.67 -9.87
CA CYS A 141 12.36 -4.59 -9.06
C CYS A 141 11.73 -5.98 -8.95
N THR A 142 10.39 -6.06 -8.89
CA THR A 142 9.67 -7.34 -8.87
C THR A 142 9.86 -8.12 -10.16
N LEU A 143 9.64 -7.48 -11.30
CA LEU A 143 9.75 -8.15 -12.60
C LEU A 143 11.21 -8.44 -12.95
N SER A 144 12.15 -7.54 -12.65
CA SER A 144 13.59 -7.77 -12.86
C SER A 144 14.21 -8.82 -11.93
N ALA A 145 13.50 -9.27 -10.89
CA ALA A 145 13.95 -10.40 -10.05
C ALA A 145 13.80 -11.76 -10.77
N ARG A 146 13.12 -11.80 -11.90
CA ARG A 146 12.96 -12.98 -12.76
C ARG A 146 14.16 -13.14 -13.68
N THR A 147 14.50 -14.37 -13.98
CA THR A 147 15.61 -14.71 -14.91
C THR A 147 15.24 -14.53 -16.39
N ASP A 148 13.95 -14.50 -16.70
CA ASP A 148 13.42 -14.32 -18.06
C ASP A 148 13.15 -12.83 -18.40
N VAL A 149 13.31 -11.90 -17.45
CA VAL A 149 13.12 -10.46 -17.64
C VAL A 149 14.47 -9.74 -17.56
N THR A 150 14.84 -9.05 -18.63
CA THR A 150 16.08 -8.25 -18.70
C THR A 150 15.83 -6.77 -18.41
N ALA A 151 14.64 -6.27 -18.77
CA ALA A 151 14.25 -4.87 -18.53
C ALA A 151 12.72 -4.73 -18.53
N VAL A 152 12.24 -3.59 -18.03
CA VAL A 152 10.82 -3.24 -17.95
C VAL A 152 10.58 -1.93 -18.71
N LEU A 153 9.58 -1.90 -19.57
CA LEU A 153 9.16 -0.71 -20.32
C LEU A 153 7.71 -0.39 -19.93
N PHE A 154 7.47 0.85 -19.50
CA PHE A 154 6.12 1.31 -19.20
C PHE A 154 5.45 1.95 -20.42
N LEU A 155 4.17 1.67 -20.59
CA LEU A 155 3.35 2.17 -21.66
C LEU A 155 2.04 2.78 -21.10
N GLU A 156 1.55 3.81 -21.77
CA GLU A 156 0.19 4.29 -21.67
C GLU A 156 -0.48 4.02 -23.03
N GLY A 157 -1.39 3.03 -23.07
CA GLY A 157 -1.79 2.43 -24.34
C GLY A 157 -0.58 1.83 -25.07
N ASP A 158 -0.30 2.30 -26.28
CA ASP A 158 0.85 1.87 -27.11
C ASP A 158 2.05 2.84 -27.04
N THR A 159 1.95 3.91 -26.25
CA THR A 159 2.99 4.95 -26.20
C THR A 159 3.90 4.75 -25.00
N PRO A 160 5.24 4.83 -25.17
CA PRO A 160 6.17 4.80 -24.04
C PRO A 160 5.88 5.92 -23.03
N LEU A 161 5.65 5.50 -21.78
CA LEU A 161 5.37 6.41 -20.67
C LEU A 161 6.69 6.91 -20.05
N SER A 162 6.77 8.21 -19.82
CA SER A 162 7.89 8.81 -19.09
C SER A 162 7.70 8.65 -17.59
N VAL A 163 8.54 7.83 -16.95
CA VAL A 163 8.41 7.44 -15.54
C VAL A 163 9.63 7.85 -14.72
N PRO A 164 9.47 8.17 -13.43
CA PRO A 164 10.57 8.60 -12.58
C PRO A 164 11.46 7.42 -12.17
N ARG A 165 12.77 7.61 -12.27
CA ARG A 165 13.81 6.76 -11.65
C ARG A 165 13.94 7.10 -10.16
N ALA A 166 14.76 6.32 -9.46
CA ALA A 166 15.01 6.55 -8.03
C ALA A 166 15.67 7.91 -7.73
N ASP A 167 16.48 8.44 -8.64
CA ASP A 167 17.13 9.75 -8.52
C ASP A 167 16.20 10.94 -8.88
N GLY A 168 14.96 10.63 -9.32
CA GLY A 168 13.98 11.63 -9.74
C GLY A 168 14.09 12.05 -11.20
N SER A 169 15.08 11.56 -11.96
CA SER A 169 15.12 11.73 -13.42
C SER A 169 13.99 10.95 -14.10
N LEU A 170 13.53 11.42 -15.24
CA LEU A 170 12.49 10.75 -16.02
C LEU A 170 13.12 9.88 -17.13
N SER A 171 12.50 8.73 -17.39
CA SER A 171 12.87 7.83 -18.49
C SER A 171 11.62 7.33 -19.20
N SER A 172 11.63 7.35 -20.53
CA SER A 172 10.66 6.67 -21.38
C SER A 172 11.24 5.42 -22.05
N GLY A 173 12.48 5.04 -21.69
CA GLY A 173 13.13 3.83 -22.14
C GLY A 173 13.01 2.67 -21.16
N PRO A 174 13.55 1.48 -21.52
CA PRO A 174 13.60 0.34 -20.63
C PRO A 174 14.33 0.64 -19.31
N LEU A 175 13.81 0.10 -18.22
CA LEU A 175 14.30 0.26 -16.85
C LEU A 175 14.70 -1.08 -16.26
N THR A 176 15.62 -1.06 -15.32
CA THR A 176 16.13 -2.23 -14.59
C THR A 176 16.15 -1.97 -13.09
N ALA A 177 16.38 -2.99 -12.28
CA ALA A 177 16.55 -2.82 -10.84
C ALA A 177 17.69 -1.86 -10.48
N ALA A 178 18.69 -1.69 -11.35
CA ALA A 178 19.79 -0.73 -11.13
C ALA A 178 19.31 0.72 -11.08
N ASP A 179 18.26 1.06 -11.83
CA ASP A 179 17.66 2.40 -11.84
C ASP A 179 16.97 2.75 -10.51
N TYR A 180 16.72 1.75 -9.67
CA TYR A 180 16.09 1.87 -8.35
C TYR A 180 16.99 1.39 -7.19
N ALA A 181 18.25 1.13 -7.44
CA ALA A 181 19.19 0.55 -6.47
C ALA A 181 19.29 1.36 -5.17
N VAL A 182 19.22 2.70 -5.23
CA VAL A 182 19.27 3.58 -4.05
C VAL A 182 18.04 3.49 -3.15
N LEU A 183 16.92 2.98 -3.67
CA LEU A 183 15.72 2.69 -2.88
C LEU A 183 15.78 1.32 -2.21
N ILE A 184 16.57 0.39 -2.73
CA ILE A 184 16.77 -0.94 -2.16
C ILE A 184 17.89 -0.92 -1.11
N ASN A 185 19.05 -0.40 -1.48
CA ASN A 185 20.25 -0.34 -0.64
C ASN A 185 20.71 1.11 -0.48
N PRO A 186 20.28 1.81 0.57
CA PRO A 186 20.79 3.15 0.84
C PRO A 186 22.30 3.08 1.20
N ARG A 187 23.04 3.99 0.63
CA ARG A 187 24.45 4.20 1.01
C ARG A 187 24.56 4.93 2.33
#